data_5aa0bf4d7562955cee15e2a3209d25b3
#
_entry.id   5aa0bf4d7562955cee15e2a3209d25b3
#
_cell.length_a   1.000
_cell.length_b   1.000
_cell.length_c   1.000
_cell.angle_alpha   90.00
_cell.angle_beta   90.00
_cell.angle_gamma   90.00
#
_symmetry.space_group_name_H-M   'P 1'
#
loop_
_entity.id
_entity.type
_entity.pdbx_description
1 polymer ?
#
loop_
_entity_poly.entity_id
_entity_poly.type
_entity_poly.pdbx_seq_one_letter_code
_entity_poly.pdbx_strand_id
1 'polypeptide(L)'
;PLMDEFPGKWSIVQFLSGDCQEKCWATLYSSRQINIRLAKDSDRVVRYLINVDENNLSSSSLDKISEEYPLLNIGIIESGSLPLDIFNKLQDSPYILFDPLGNGILIYDSSLPSGELLKDIKKVLQNSKIG
;
A
#
# COMPACT_ATOMS: atom_id res chain seq x y z
N PRO A 1 -4.22 -11.33 -12.07
CA PRO A 1 -4.16 -10.49 -10.88
C PRO A 1 -3.57 -9.11 -11.18
N LEU A 2 -4.01 -8.12 -10.42
CA LEU A 2 -3.56 -6.74 -10.58
C LEU A 2 -2.05 -6.58 -10.40
N MET A 3 -1.44 -7.42 -9.58
CA MET A 3 -0.06 -7.29 -9.16
C MET A 3 0.89 -8.35 -9.74
N ASP A 4 0.65 -8.77 -10.96
CA ASP A 4 1.48 -9.76 -11.65
C ASP A 4 2.95 -9.34 -11.77
N GLU A 5 3.21 -8.04 -11.81
CA GLU A 5 4.55 -7.49 -11.97
C GLU A 5 5.37 -7.50 -10.69
N PHE A 6 4.74 -7.69 -9.54
CA PHE A 6 5.44 -7.58 -8.27
C PHE A 6 6.02 -8.93 -7.85
N PRO A 7 7.31 -8.94 -7.52
CA PRO A 7 8.05 -10.18 -7.32
C PRO A 7 7.74 -10.87 -6.00
N GLY A 8 6.97 -11.94 -6.03
CA GLY A 8 6.93 -12.98 -5.00
C GLY A 8 6.93 -12.58 -3.52
N LYS A 9 6.58 -11.35 -3.17
CA LYS A 9 6.50 -10.88 -1.78
C LYS A 9 5.10 -10.37 -1.46
N TRP A 10 4.79 -10.31 -0.19
CA TRP A 10 3.59 -9.63 0.29
C TRP A 10 3.71 -8.14 -0.04
N SER A 11 2.60 -7.50 -0.40
CA SER A 11 2.64 -6.10 -0.81
C SER A 11 1.48 -5.33 -0.18
N ILE A 12 1.79 -4.15 0.38
CA ILE A 12 0.80 -3.18 0.80
C ILE A 12 0.76 -2.12 -0.30
N VAL A 13 -0.34 -2.04 -1.02
CA VAL A 13 -0.50 -1.12 -2.14
C VAL A 13 -1.54 -0.07 -1.81
N GLN A 14 -1.10 1.17 -1.69
CA GLN A 14 -1.97 2.33 -1.45
C GLN A 14 -2.30 2.99 -2.78
N PHE A 15 -3.57 3.30 -2.99
CA PHE A 15 -4.05 3.95 -4.20
C PHE A 15 -4.38 5.41 -3.95
N LEU A 16 -4.09 6.24 -4.93
CA LEU A 16 -4.21 7.68 -4.81
C LEU A 16 -4.68 8.30 -6.13
N SER A 17 -5.67 9.20 -6.04
CA SER A 17 -6.05 10.06 -7.14
C SER A 17 -5.57 11.48 -6.82
N GLY A 18 -4.73 12.05 -7.68
CA GLY A 18 -4.16 13.38 -7.46
C GLY A 18 -2.90 13.37 -6.62
N ASP A 19 -2.60 14.49 -5.96
CA ASP A 19 -1.42 14.63 -5.11
C ASP A 19 -1.67 14.04 -3.72
N CYS A 20 -0.58 13.74 -3.02
CA CYS A 20 -0.67 13.22 -1.66
C CYS A 20 -1.04 14.33 -0.68
N GLN A 21 -2.17 14.21 -0.03
CA GLN A 21 -2.68 15.16 0.95
C GLN A 21 -2.86 14.47 2.29
N GLU A 22 -3.63 15.07 3.20
CA GLU A 22 -3.72 14.64 4.59
C GLU A 22 -3.96 13.13 4.77
N LYS A 23 -4.99 12.59 4.14
CA LYS A 23 -5.31 11.16 4.28
C LYS A 23 -4.22 10.26 3.70
N CYS A 24 -3.66 10.68 2.57
CA CYS A 24 -2.57 9.95 1.94
C CYS A 24 -1.35 9.87 2.85
N TRP A 25 -0.93 11.01 3.42
CA TRP A 25 0.22 11.03 4.34
C TRP A 25 -0.04 10.21 5.60
N ALA A 26 -1.26 10.29 6.14
CA ALA A 26 -1.63 9.49 7.32
C ALA A 26 -1.53 8.00 7.02
N THR A 27 -1.99 7.57 5.86
CA THR A 27 -1.94 6.17 5.44
C THR A 27 -0.49 5.71 5.20
N LEU A 28 0.34 6.54 4.58
CA LEU A 28 1.76 6.23 4.38
C LEU A 28 2.49 6.08 5.72
N TYR A 29 2.21 6.97 6.66
CA TYR A 29 2.79 6.90 8.00
C TYR A 29 2.39 5.58 8.67
N SER A 30 1.11 5.24 8.64
CA SER A 30 0.59 4.02 9.25
C SER A 30 1.22 2.77 8.65
N SER A 31 1.33 2.69 7.32
CA SER A 31 1.91 1.52 6.67
C SER A 31 3.41 1.40 6.94
N ARG A 32 4.11 2.53 7.09
CA ARG A 32 5.51 2.51 7.51
C ARG A 32 5.67 1.94 8.92
N GLN A 33 4.82 2.38 9.85
CA GLN A 33 4.83 1.88 11.22
C GLN A 33 4.53 0.38 11.29
N ILE A 34 3.60 -0.10 10.47
CA ILE A 34 3.29 -1.51 10.37
C ILE A 34 4.53 -2.29 9.92
N ASN A 35 5.19 -1.82 8.87
CA ASN A 35 6.38 -2.49 8.34
C ASN A 35 7.49 -2.56 9.39
N ILE A 36 7.72 -1.46 10.13
CA ILE A 36 8.70 -1.42 11.21
C ILE A 36 8.35 -2.44 12.32
N ARG A 37 7.08 -2.51 12.69
CA ARG A 37 6.61 -3.41 13.76
C ARG A 37 6.60 -4.88 13.38
N LEU A 38 6.74 -5.20 12.10
CA LEU A 38 6.91 -6.58 11.65
C LEU A 38 8.28 -7.12 12.01
N ALA A 39 9.23 -6.26 12.37
CA ALA A 39 10.56 -6.61 12.83
C ALA A 39 11.28 -7.59 11.87
N LYS A 40 11.53 -8.82 12.28
CA LYS A 40 12.20 -9.82 11.45
C LYS A 40 11.44 -10.17 10.16
N ASP A 41 10.13 -9.93 10.12
CA ASP A 41 9.31 -10.22 8.94
C ASP A 41 9.15 -8.98 8.03
N SER A 42 9.79 -7.85 8.36
CA SER A 42 9.64 -6.61 7.59
C SER A 42 10.03 -6.73 6.13
N ASP A 43 11.05 -7.51 5.81
CA ASP A 43 11.50 -7.74 4.42
C ASP A 43 10.57 -8.63 3.61
N ARG A 44 9.58 -9.24 4.24
CA ARG A 44 8.57 -10.03 3.54
C ARG A 44 7.47 -9.16 2.92
N VAL A 45 7.43 -7.87 3.29
CA VAL A 45 6.36 -6.95 2.88
C VAL A 45 6.95 -5.73 2.18
N VAL A 46 6.54 -5.51 0.94
CA VAL A 46 6.94 -4.36 0.13
C VAL A 46 5.78 -3.37 0.07
N ARG A 47 6.08 -2.06 0.01
CA ARG A 47 5.06 -1.03 0.00
C ARG A 47 5.08 -0.24 -1.29
N TYR A 48 3.88 0.09 -1.78
CA TYR A 48 3.68 0.83 -3.03
C TYR A 48 2.69 1.96 -2.84
N LEU A 49 2.95 3.08 -3.49
CA LEU A 49 2.00 4.17 -3.68
C LEU A 49 1.70 4.28 -5.17
N ILE A 50 0.46 4.05 -5.56
CA ILE A 50 0.06 3.98 -6.97
C ILE A 50 -0.91 5.12 -7.28
N ASN A 51 -0.49 6.04 -8.16
CA ASN A 51 -1.39 7.04 -8.72
C ASN A 51 -2.29 6.42 -9.77
N VAL A 52 -3.54 6.88 -9.81
CA VAL A 52 -4.52 6.40 -10.78
C VAL A 52 -4.50 7.31 -12.01
N ASP A 53 -4.40 6.69 -13.17
CA ASP A 53 -4.39 7.26 -14.52
C ASP A 53 -3.14 8.08 -14.88
N GLU A 54 -2.62 8.91 -14.00
CA GLU A 54 -1.42 9.70 -14.28
C GLU A 54 -0.67 10.03 -13.00
N ASN A 55 0.60 10.37 -13.15
CA ASN A 55 1.42 10.78 -12.00
C ASN A 55 1.11 12.24 -11.63
N ASN A 56 0.38 12.42 -10.53
CA ASN A 56 -0.02 13.73 -10.03
C ASN A 56 0.71 14.14 -8.75
N LEU A 57 1.75 13.41 -8.36
CA LEU A 57 2.55 13.78 -7.19
C LEU A 57 3.35 15.04 -7.48
N SER A 58 3.21 16.04 -6.60
CA SER A 58 3.98 17.29 -6.72
C SER A 58 5.46 17.06 -6.42
N SER A 59 6.30 18.00 -6.81
CA SER A 59 7.73 17.97 -6.49
C SER A 59 7.96 17.89 -4.98
N SER A 60 7.18 18.64 -4.19
CA SER A 60 7.31 18.62 -2.74
C SER A 60 6.90 17.28 -2.15
N SER A 61 5.85 16.64 -2.70
CA SER A 61 5.45 15.30 -2.27
C SER A 61 6.53 14.26 -2.60
N LEU A 62 7.11 14.33 -3.79
CA LEU A 62 8.20 13.43 -4.19
C LEU A 62 9.42 13.59 -3.28
N ASP A 63 9.78 14.83 -2.94
CA ASP A 63 10.89 15.11 -2.04
C ASP A 63 10.64 14.54 -0.65
N LYS A 64 9.43 14.72 -0.12
CA LYS A 64 9.05 14.19 1.19
C LYS A 64 9.08 12.66 1.19
N ILE A 65 8.57 12.03 0.15
CA ILE A 65 8.61 10.57 0.01
C ILE A 65 10.06 10.07 -0.02
N SER A 66 10.92 10.74 -0.79
CA SER A 66 12.32 10.37 -0.90
C SER A 66 13.05 10.45 0.46
N GLU A 67 12.72 11.44 1.28
CA GLU A 67 13.35 11.63 2.58
C GLU A 67 12.79 10.73 3.68
N GLU A 68 11.45 10.63 3.75
CA GLU A 68 10.78 9.97 4.87
C GLU A 68 10.33 8.53 4.55
N TYR A 69 10.20 8.18 3.28
CA TYR A 69 9.71 6.88 2.84
C TYR A 69 10.62 6.28 1.75
N PRO A 70 11.92 6.12 2.03
CA PRO A 70 12.88 5.70 1.01
C PRO A 70 12.64 4.29 0.46
N LEU A 71 11.91 3.44 1.19
CA LEU A 71 11.60 2.08 0.76
C LEU A 71 10.27 1.97 0.01
N LEU A 72 9.55 3.09 -0.13
CA LEU A 72 8.28 3.13 -0.84
C LEU A 72 8.52 3.12 -2.35
N ASN A 73 7.79 2.26 -3.05
CA ASN A 73 7.81 2.21 -4.51
C ASN A 73 6.63 3.01 -5.04
N ILE A 74 6.84 3.75 -6.12
CA ILE A 74 5.81 4.59 -6.74
C ILE A 74 5.48 4.06 -8.12
N GLY A 75 4.20 4.06 -8.48
CA GLY A 75 3.76 3.60 -9.78
C GLY A 75 2.45 4.25 -10.22
N ILE A 76 1.97 3.83 -11.37
CA ILE A 76 0.75 4.33 -11.99
C ILE A 76 -0.10 3.15 -12.43
N ILE A 77 -1.42 3.26 -12.29
CA ILE A 77 -2.36 2.28 -12.79
C ILE A 77 -3.52 2.99 -13.49
N GLU A 78 -4.07 2.37 -14.52
CA GLU A 78 -5.27 2.89 -15.17
C GLU A 78 -6.51 2.59 -14.33
N SER A 79 -7.45 3.55 -14.25
CA SER A 79 -8.67 3.40 -13.45
C SER A 79 -9.49 2.18 -13.87
N GLY A 80 -9.48 1.84 -15.15
CA GLY A 80 -10.18 0.66 -15.66
C GLY A 80 -9.65 -0.66 -15.15
N SER A 81 -8.43 -0.68 -14.60
CA SER A 81 -7.82 -1.88 -14.03
C SER A 81 -8.10 -2.02 -12.53
N LEU A 82 -8.75 -1.03 -11.90
CA LEU A 82 -9.03 -1.06 -10.47
C LEU A 82 -10.30 -1.84 -10.16
N PRO A 83 -10.31 -2.62 -9.06
CA PRO A 83 -11.57 -3.12 -8.51
C PRO A 83 -12.49 -1.96 -8.17
N LEU A 84 -13.80 -2.14 -8.38
CA LEU A 84 -14.79 -1.09 -8.13
C LEU A 84 -14.75 -0.59 -6.68
N ASP A 85 -14.55 -1.48 -5.72
CA ASP A 85 -14.47 -1.13 -4.31
C ASP A 85 -13.34 -0.12 -4.04
N ILE A 86 -12.20 -0.28 -4.70
CA ILE A 86 -11.06 0.62 -4.57
C ILE A 86 -11.36 1.94 -5.26
N PHE A 87 -11.91 1.88 -6.47
CA PHE A 87 -12.27 3.09 -7.22
C PHE A 87 -13.21 3.98 -6.43
N ASN A 88 -14.19 3.39 -5.76
CA ASN A 88 -15.17 4.13 -4.96
C ASN A 88 -14.60 4.71 -3.67
N LYS A 89 -13.41 4.28 -3.24
CA LYS A 89 -12.77 4.72 -2.00
C LYS A 89 -11.51 5.56 -2.22
N LEU A 90 -11.21 5.96 -3.46
CA LEU A 90 -9.95 6.65 -3.77
C LEU A 90 -9.71 7.90 -2.92
N GLN A 91 -10.77 8.64 -2.59
CA GLN A 91 -10.67 9.84 -1.75
C GLN A 91 -10.17 9.54 -0.32
N ASP A 92 -10.31 8.32 0.13
CA ASP A 92 -9.88 7.88 1.46
C ASP A 92 -8.51 7.22 1.45
N SER A 93 -7.80 7.29 0.34
CA SER A 93 -6.48 6.67 0.14
C SER A 93 -6.48 5.21 0.59
N PRO A 94 -7.30 4.37 -0.05
CA PRO A 94 -7.41 2.97 0.35
C PRO A 94 -6.14 2.20 0.02
N TYR A 95 -5.93 1.10 0.72
CA TYR A 95 -4.83 0.20 0.40
C TYR A 95 -5.28 -1.25 0.50
N ILE A 96 -4.60 -2.10 -0.25
CA ILE A 96 -4.86 -3.53 -0.31
C ILE A 96 -3.59 -4.27 0.08
N LEU A 97 -3.76 -5.31 0.90
CA LEU A 97 -2.70 -6.29 1.12
C LEU A 97 -2.81 -7.36 0.04
N PHE A 98 -1.75 -7.53 -0.74
CA PHE A 98 -1.63 -8.60 -1.74
C PHE A 98 -0.71 -9.70 -1.24
N ASP A 99 -1.07 -10.94 -1.51
CA ASP A 99 -0.19 -12.07 -1.23
C ASP A 99 0.92 -12.19 -2.28
N PRO A 100 1.92 -13.06 -2.09
CA PRO A 100 3.01 -13.21 -3.06
C PRO A 100 2.58 -13.69 -4.46
N LEU A 101 1.38 -14.21 -4.60
CA LEU A 101 0.83 -14.63 -5.89
C LEU A 101 0.06 -13.53 -6.61
N GLY A 102 -0.07 -12.34 -5.96
CA GLY A 102 -0.76 -11.21 -6.56
C GLY A 102 -2.25 -11.15 -6.28
N ASN A 103 -2.75 -11.94 -5.34
CA ASN A 103 -4.17 -11.90 -4.97
C ASN A 103 -4.40 -10.87 -3.87
N GLY A 104 -5.41 -10.01 -4.05
CA GLY A 104 -5.83 -9.07 -3.01
C GLY A 104 -6.58 -9.80 -1.92
N ILE A 105 -6.11 -9.68 -0.69
CA ILE A 105 -6.65 -10.41 0.46
C ILE A 105 -7.47 -9.51 1.37
N LEU A 106 -6.92 -8.34 1.72
CA LEU A 106 -7.54 -7.44 2.67
C LEU A 106 -7.56 -6.02 2.10
N ILE A 107 -8.69 -5.34 2.27
CA ILE A 107 -8.89 -3.96 1.81
C ILE A 107 -9.09 -3.08 3.03
N TYR A 108 -8.35 -1.97 3.08
CA TYR A 108 -8.41 -1.00 4.17
C TYR A 108 -8.52 0.42 3.64
N ASP A 109 -9.00 1.33 4.48
CA ASP A 109 -8.95 2.75 4.20
C ASP A 109 -8.42 3.50 5.43
N SER A 110 -8.28 4.83 5.32
CA SER A 110 -7.69 5.65 6.37
C SER A 110 -8.50 5.67 7.68
N SER A 111 -9.73 5.16 7.68
CA SER A 111 -10.56 5.09 8.88
C SER A 111 -10.20 3.94 9.82
N LEU A 112 -9.44 2.94 9.33
CA LEU A 112 -9.08 1.79 10.16
C LEU A 112 -7.84 2.06 11.00
N PRO A 113 -7.87 1.68 12.29
CA PRO A 113 -6.67 1.80 13.13
C PRO A 113 -5.53 0.92 12.61
N SER A 114 -4.31 1.46 12.63
CA SER A 114 -3.12 0.73 12.17
C SER A 114 -2.86 -0.55 12.97
N GLY A 115 -3.29 -0.60 14.22
CA GLY A 115 -3.14 -1.79 15.06
C GLY A 115 -3.92 -2.99 14.53
N GLU A 116 -5.12 -2.75 13.98
CA GLU A 116 -5.93 -3.82 13.38
C GLU A 116 -5.24 -4.41 12.15
N LEU A 117 -4.70 -3.55 11.28
CA LEU A 117 -3.98 -4.01 10.10
C LEU A 117 -2.73 -4.80 10.49
N LEU A 118 -1.97 -4.31 11.46
CA LEU A 118 -0.77 -5.01 11.94
C LEU A 118 -1.11 -6.41 12.44
N LYS A 119 -2.18 -6.53 13.21
CA LYS A 119 -2.66 -7.81 13.74
C LYS A 119 -3.00 -8.78 12.61
N ASP A 120 -3.75 -8.30 11.61
CA ASP A 120 -4.15 -9.12 10.47
C ASP A 120 -2.96 -9.57 9.64
N ILE A 121 -2.02 -8.66 9.38
CA ILE A 121 -0.81 -8.99 8.60
C ILE A 121 0.04 -10.02 9.34
N LYS A 122 0.26 -9.85 10.63
CA LYS A 122 1.02 -10.83 11.42
C LYS A 122 0.39 -12.22 11.33
N LYS A 123 -0.94 -12.29 11.39
CA LYS A 123 -1.66 -13.54 11.32
C LYS A 123 -1.46 -14.24 9.96
N VAL A 124 -1.59 -13.51 8.86
CA VAL A 124 -1.42 -14.12 7.54
C VAL A 124 0.04 -14.52 7.28
N LEU A 125 1.00 -13.76 7.76
CA LEU A 125 2.42 -14.10 7.63
C LEU A 125 2.78 -15.35 8.43
N GLN A 126 2.23 -15.52 9.63
CA GLN A 126 2.44 -16.71 10.44
C GLN A 126 1.91 -17.98 9.78
N ASN A 127 0.80 -17.86 9.05
CA ASN A 127 0.12 -18.99 8.43
C ASN A 127 0.62 -19.25 7.01
N SER A 128 1.52 -18.43 6.48
CA SER A 128 2.04 -18.55 5.13
C SER A 128 3.50 -19.00 5.15
N LYS A 129 3.86 -19.90 4.23
CA LYS A 129 5.23 -20.34 4.02
C LYS A 129 5.86 -19.70 2.79
N ILE A 130 5.12 -18.86 2.08
CA ILE A 130 5.59 -18.18 0.87
C ILE A 130 5.75 -16.69 1.12
N GLY A 131 6.65 -16.08 0.36
CA GLY A 131 6.89 -14.63 0.42
C GLY A 131 7.83 -14.15 1.51
#